data_efb5ec9e1d54803b8d1379eaf00c0189
#
_entry.id   efb5ec9e1d54803b8d1379eaf00c0189
#
_cell.length_a   1.000
_cell.length_b   1.000
_cell.length_c   1.000
_cell.angle_alpha   90.00
_cell.angle_beta   90.00
_cell.angle_gamma   90.00
#
_symmetry.space_group_name_H-M   'P 1'
#
loop_
_entity.id
_entity.type
_entity.pdbx_description
1 polymer ?
#
loop_
_entity_poly.entity_id
_entity_poly.type
_entity_poly.pdbx_seq_one_letter_code
_entity_poly.pdbx_strand_id
1 'polypeptide(L)'
;VYKRQGLALAFERVIYLNLASTNTEKLLGAVEDALGSGGIEAAKDVCRETRGPVASIFYQGLDRADQGIDVVEKSVVSYGSVQMGLLEKNLSWISLFIAIAPMLGFMGTVIGMIDAFDKIQEQGDISPTVVAGGIKIALITTVTGLMVAIILQIFYNYLVSQIDGIVNKMEDASISLVDMLVKHNLKK
;
A
#
# COMPACT_ATOMS: atom_id res chain seq x y z
N VAL A 1 6.74 21.11 -2.74
CA VAL A 1 7.37 19.91 -3.29
C VAL A 1 6.80 18.67 -2.61
N TYR A 2 6.89 18.50 -1.29
CA TYR A 2 6.46 17.29 -0.55
C TYR A 2 4.97 16.94 -0.72
N LYS A 3 4.06 17.95 -0.76
CA LYS A 3 2.63 17.75 -1.00
C LYS A 3 2.37 17.04 -2.34
N ARG A 4 3.07 17.44 -3.40
CA ARG A 4 2.92 16.82 -4.74
C ARG A 4 3.46 15.39 -4.76
N GLN A 5 4.57 15.13 -4.06
CA GLN A 5 5.18 13.80 -3.99
C GLN A 5 4.28 12.83 -3.21
N GLY A 6 3.77 13.21 -2.04
CA GLY A 6 2.87 12.36 -1.25
C GLY A 6 1.59 11.99 -2.01
N LEU A 7 0.97 12.97 -2.70
CA LEU A 7 -0.21 12.71 -3.53
C LEU A 7 0.12 11.83 -4.75
N ALA A 8 1.25 12.07 -5.42
CA ALA A 8 1.67 11.26 -6.57
C ALA A 8 1.89 9.78 -6.17
N LEU A 9 2.52 9.53 -5.01
CA LEU A 9 2.69 8.19 -4.47
C LEU A 9 1.35 7.55 -4.10
N ALA A 10 0.43 8.31 -3.51
CA ALA A 10 -0.90 7.81 -3.17
C ALA A 10 -1.69 7.41 -4.43
N PHE A 11 -1.69 8.24 -5.47
CA PHE A 11 -2.34 7.91 -6.74
C PHE A 11 -1.70 6.72 -7.45
N GLU A 12 -0.37 6.65 -7.49
CA GLU A 12 0.36 5.50 -8.05
C GLU A 12 -0.05 4.21 -7.35
N ARG A 13 -0.15 4.23 -6.01
CA ARG A 13 -0.57 3.05 -5.23
C ARG A 13 -2.02 2.66 -5.48
N VAL A 14 -2.94 3.63 -5.55
CA VAL A 14 -4.34 3.35 -5.88
C VAL A 14 -4.46 2.63 -7.23
N ILE A 15 -3.76 3.12 -8.25
CA ILE A 15 -3.77 2.49 -9.59
C ILE A 15 -3.18 1.08 -9.51
N TYR A 16 -2.02 0.93 -8.85
CA TYR A 16 -1.35 -0.36 -8.72
C TYR A 16 -2.22 -1.41 -8.02
N LEU A 17 -2.84 -1.08 -6.87
CA LEU A 17 -3.68 -2.00 -6.11
C LEU A 17 -4.96 -2.38 -6.87
N ASN A 18 -5.57 -1.45 -7.60
CA ASN A 18 -6.71 -1.76 -8.46
C ASN A 18 -6.33 -2.74 -9.58
N LEU A 19 -5.15 -2.59 -10.17
CA LEU A 19 -4.64 -3.51 -11.20
C LEU A 19 -4.19 -4.86 -10.62
N ALA A 20 -3.74 -4.89 -9.36
CA ALA A 20 -3.34 -6.11 -8.66
C ALA A 20 -4.55 -6.93 -8.17
N SER A 21 -5.72 -6.30 -8.02
CA SER A 21 -6.96 -6.97 -7.62
C SER A 21 -7.50 -7.82 -8.77
N THR A 22 -7.17 -9.11 -8.75
CA THR A 22 -7.67 -10.10 -9.71
C THR A 22 -8.89 -10.83 -9.15
N ASN A 23 -9.77 -11.32 -10.04
CA ASN A 23 -10.88 -12.18 -9.61
C ASN A 23 -10.32 -13.55 -9.20
N THR A 24 -10.13 -13.74 -7.91
CA THR A 24 -9.53 -14.95 -7.31
C THR A 24 -10.36 -16.20 -7.56
N GLU A 25 -11.72 -16.11 -7.51
CA GLU A 25 -12.61 -17.24 -7.75
C GLU A 25 -12.49 -17.76 -9.19
N LYS A 26 -12.41 -16.84 -10.15
CA LYS A 26 -12.24 -17.21 -11.56
C LYS A 26 -10.90 -17.88 -11.81
N LEU A 27 -9.83 -17.38 -11.16
CA LEU A 27 -8.50 -17.99 -11.24
C LEU A 27 -8.48 -19.39 -10.61
N LEU A 28 -9.10 -19.58 -9.43
CA LEU A 28 -9.23 -20.87 -8.76
C LEU A 28 -9.90 -21.89 -9.64
N GLY A 29 -11.07 -21.55 -10.23
CA GLY A 29 -11.78 -22.44 -11.14
C GLY A 29 -10.95 -22.80 -12.38
N ALA A 30 -10.27 -21.83 -13.00
CA ALA A 30 -9.42 -22.09 -14.16
C ALA A 30 -8.21 -22.98 -13.83
N VAL A 31 -7.62 -22.84 -12.64
CA VAL A 31 -6.52 -23.70 -12.17
C VAL A 31 -7.02 -25.10 -11.85
N GLU A 32 -8.20 -25.25 -11.23
CA GLU A 32 -8.82 -26.56 -10.95
C GLU A 32 -9.12 -27.32 -12.25
N ASP A 33 -9.71 -26.66 -13.24
CA ASP A 33 -10.02 -27.23 -14.55
C ASP A 33 -8.74 -27.63 -15.30
N ALA A 34 -7.70 -26.79 -15.25
CA ALA A 34 -6.42 -27.07 -15.87
C ALA A 34 -5.70 -28.25 -15.19
N LEU A 35 -5.73 -28.35 -13.85
CA LEU A 35 -5.20 -29.49 -13.11
C LEU A 35 -5.92 -30.81 -13.49
N GLY A 36 -7.25 -30.75 -13.71
CA GLY A 36 -8.05 -31.90 -14.09
C GLY A 36 -7.81 -32.38 -15.53
N SER A 37 -7.55 -31.49 -16.46
CA SER A 37 -7.45 -31.78 -17.91
C SER A 37 -6.02 -31.94 -18.41
N GLY A 38 -5.08 -31.14 -17.92
CA GLY A 38 -3.70 -31.09 -18.42
C GLY A 38 -2.63 -31.22 -17.32
N GLY A 39 -3.03 -31.42 -16.07
CA GLY A 39 -2.11 -31.57 -14.94
C GLY A 39 -1.42 -30.28 -14.52
N ILE A 40 -0.30 -30.44 -13.80
CA ILE A 40 0.41 -29.32 -13.16
C ILE A 40 0.93 -28.29 -14.16
N GLU A 41 1.43 -28.71 -15.31
CA GLU A 41 1.99 -27.79 -16.33
C GLU A 41 0.90 -26.89 -16.93
N ALA A 42 -0.27 -27.43 -17.25
CA ALA A 42 -1.39 -26.64 -17.75
C ALA A 42 -1.87 -25.61 -16.69
N ALA A 43 -1.91 -25.99 -15.42
CA ALA A 43 -2.24 -25.08 -14.33
C ALA A 43 -1.18 -23.96 -14.14
N LYS A 44 0.10 -24.27 -14.34
CA LYS A 44 1.18 -23.27 -14.33
C LYS A 44 1.03 -22.25 -15.47
N ASP A 45 0.61 -22.69 -16.64
CA ASP A 45 0.41 -21.80 -17.79
C ASP A 45 -0.76 -20.82 -17.52
N VAL A 46 -1.86 -21.29 -16.94
CA VAL A 46 -2.97 -20.42 -16.50
C VAL A 46 -2.48 -19.34 -15.51
N CYS A 47 -1.65 -19.73 -14.56
CA CYS A 47 -1.09 -18.78 -13.59
C CYS A 47 -0.12 -17.79 -14.23
N ARG A 48 0.66 -18.21 -15.25
CA ARG A 48 1.60 -17.36 -15.99
C ARG A 48 0.89 -16.28 -16.81
N GLU A 49 -0.26 -16.61 -17.39
CA GLU A 49 -1.07 -15.68 -18.18
C GLU A 49 -1.90 -14.73 -17.32
N THR A 50 -2.13 -15.06 -16.06
CA THR A 50 -2.95 -14.26 -15.13
C THR A 50 -2.06 -13.30 -14.34
N ARG A 51 -2.46 -12.01 -14.31
CA ARG A 51 -1.78 -10.99 -13.50
C ARG A 51 -2.29 -11.00 -12.07
N GLY A 52 -1.43 -10.68 -11.12
CA GLY A 52 -1.79 -10.45 -9.71
C GLY A 52 -1.02 -11.32 -8.74
N PRO A 53 -1.05 -10.98 -7.45
CA PRO A 53 -0.28 -11.66 -6.42
C PRO A 53 -0.71 -13.12 -6.23
N VAL A 54 -2.02 -13.41 -6.31
CA VAL A 54 -2.54 -14.78 -6.16
C VAL A 54 -2.01 -15.71 -7.26
N ALA A 55 -2.03 -15.27 -8.53
CA ALA A 55 -1.49 -16.05 -9.64
C ALA A 55 0.01 -16.32 -9.48
N SER A 56 0.76 -15.34 -8.99
CA SER A 56 2.19 -15.48 -8.72
C SER A 56 2.47 -16.48 -7.60
N ILE A 57 1.68 -16.49 -6.54
CA ILE A 57 1.78 -17.45 -5.43
C ILE A 57 1.44 -18.85 -5.93
N PHE A 58 0.37 -19.00 -6.70
CA PHE A 58 -0.04 -20.28 -7.29
C PHE A 58 1.05 -20.86 -8.18
N TYR A 59 1.62 -20.03 -9.06
CA TYR A 59 2.73 -20.46 -9.90
C TYR A 59 3.89 -21.02 -9.07
N GLN A 60 4.29 -20.34 -8.00
CA GLN A 60 5.37 -20.79 -7.11
C GLN A 60 5.01 -22.10 -6.35
N GLY A 61 3.78 -22.27 -5.95
CA GLY A 61 3.31 -23.50 -5.33
C GLY A 61 3.30 -24.67 -6.32
N LEU A 62 2.73 -24.48 -7.51
CA LEU A 62 2.66 -25.46 -8.57
C LEU A 62 4.05 -25.88 -9.10
N ASP A 63 5.00 -24.94 -9.16
CA ASP A 63 6.37 -25.21 -9.61
C ASP A 63 7.14 -26.14 -8.68
N ARG A 64 6.67 -26.32 -7.44
CA ARG A 64 7.26 -27.20 -6.42
C ARG A 64 6.37 -28.39 -6.05
N ALA A 65 5.32 -28.62 -6.82
CA ALA A 65 4.35 -29.68 -6.52
C ALA A 65 4.93 -31.09 -6.55
N ASP A 66 6.00 -31.29 -7.28
CA ASP A 66 6.78 -32.56 -7.35
C ASP A 66 7.61 -32.83 -6.08
N GLN A 67 7.89 -31.80 -5.27
CA GLN A 67 8.72 -31.90 -4.06
C GLN A 67 7.91 -32.29 -2.81
N GLY A 68 6.58 -32.38 -2.94
CA GLY A 68 5.65 -32.75 -1.87
C GLY A 68 4.90 -31.56 -1.27
N ILE A 69 3.78 -31.87 -0.64
CA ILE A 69 2.81 -30.87 -0.14
C ILE A 69 3.42 -29.94 0.92
N ASP A 70 4.25 -30.46 1.81
CA ASP A 70 4.89 -29.63 2.85
C ASP A 70 5.83 -28.56 2.25
N VAL A 71 6.46 -28.87 1.11
CA VAL A 71 7.33 -27.92 0.40
C VAL A 71 6.48 -26.86 -0.33
N VAL A 72 5.37 -27.29 -0.92
CA VAL A 72 4.41 -26.40 -1.56
C VAL A 72 3.88 -25.38 -0.56
N GLU A 73 3.37 -25.84 0.58
CA GLU A 73 2.82 -24.97 1.63
C GLU A 73 3.83 -23.94 2.10
N LYS A 74 5.04 -24.37 2.44
CA LYS A 74 6.14 -23.46 2.83
C LYS A 74 6.49 -22.46 1.74
N SER A 75 6.49 -22.89 0.47
CA SER A 75 6.78 -22.03 -0.67
C SER A 75 5.71 -20.96 -0.86
N VAL A 76 4.44 -21.34 -0.80
CA VAL A 76 3.29 -20.46 -0.93
C VAL A 76 3.29 -19.41 0.17
N VAL A 77 3.49 -19.79 1.44
CA VAL A 77 3.57 -18.87 2.57
C VAL A 77 4.76 -17.91 2.42
N SER A 78 5.94 -18.43 2.09
CA SER A 78 7.14 -17.59 1.93
C SER A 78 6.99 -16.59 0.79
N TYR A 79 6.42 -17.02 -0.34
CA TYR A 79 6.22 -16.12 -1.48
C TYR A 79 5.06 -15.14 -1.25
N GLY A 80 4.06 -15.56 -0.47
CA GLY A 80 2.99 -14.67 0.01
C GLY A 80 3.54 -13.47 0.77
N SER A 81 4.52 -13.69 1.66
CA SER A 81 5.20 -12.60 2.37
C SER A 81 5.96 -11.65 1.43
N VAL A 82 6.57 -12.17 0.37
CA VAL A 82 7.22 -11.34 -0.67
C VAL A 82 6.19 -10.49 -1.40
N GLN A 83 5.05 -11.08 -1.78
CA GLN A 83 3.98 -10.34 -2.45
C GLN A 83 3.38 -9.26 -1.55
N MET A 84 3.19 -9.55 -0.25
CA MET A 84 2.74 -8.56 0.73
C MET A 84 3.69 -7.36 0.80
N GLY A 85 5.00 -7.59 0.85
CA GLY A 85 5.99 -6.50 0.80
C GLY A 85 5.91 -5.64 -0.47
N LEU A 86 5.52 -6.22 -1.62
CA LEU A 86 5.29 -5.47 -2.86
C LEU A 86 4.00 -4.65 -2.82
N LEU A 87 2.94 -5.15 -2.17
CA LEU A 87 1.69 -4.42 -1.96
C LEU A 87 1.90 -3.23 -1.02
N GLU A 88 2.67 -3.38 0.04
CA GLU A 88 2.97 -2.34 1.04
C GLU A 88 4.03 -1.32 0.57
N LYS A 89 4.63 -1.54 -0.57
CA LYS A 89 5.68 -0.65 -1.11
C LYS A 89 5.21 0.81 -1.12
N ASN A 90 6.07 1.72 -0.68
CA ASN A 90 5.84 3.17 -0.60
C ASN A 90 4.81 3.65 0.46
N LEU A 91 4.13 2.76 1.20
CA LEU A 91 3.23 3.18 2.29
C LEU A 91 3.98 3.95 3.39
N SER A 92 5.19 3.49 3.73
CA SER A 92 6.03 4.14 4.72
C SER A 92 6.36 5.60 4.37
N TRP A 93 6.55 5.91 3.08
CA TRP A 93 6.76 7.29 2.63
C TRP A 93 5.50 8.14 2.76
N ILE A 94 4.32 7.58 2.46
CA ILE A 94 3.05 8.31 2.65
C ILE A 94 2.85 8.60 4.13
N SER A 95 3.07 7.62 5.01
CA SER A 95 3.01 7.78 6.48
C SER A 95 3.97 8.85 6.97
N LEU A 96 5.20 8.88 6.45
CA LEU A 96 6.18 9.92 6.76
C LEU A 96 5.67 11.32 6.38
N PHE A 97 5.08 11.50 5.20
CA PHE A 97 4.53 12.79 4.78
C PHE A 97 3.34 13.23 5.63
N ILE A 98 2.51 12.29 6.10
CA ILE A 98 1.42 12.56 7.04
C ILE A 98 1.97 13.13 8.35
N ALA A 99 3.05 12.54 8.89
CA ALA A 99 3.69 12.99 10.12
C ALA A 99 4.40 14.34 9.98
N ILE A 100 5.14 14.54 8.88
CA ILE A 100 5.96 15.75 8.67
C ILE A 100 5.10 16.97 8.32
N ALA A 101 3.97 16.81 7.61
CA ALA A 101 3.20 17.95 7.14
C ALA A 101 2.71 18.87 8.28
N PRO A 102 2.14 18.36 9.40
CA PRO A 102 1.80 19.21 10.56
C PRO A 102 3.03 19.82 11.23
N MET A 103 4.15 19.10 11.29
CA MET A 103 5.40 19.61 11.89
C MET A 103 5.93 20.82 11.12
N LEU A 104 5.90 20.75 9.78
CA LEU A 104 6.24 21.88 8.91
C LEU A 104 5.27 23.05 9.08
N GLY A 105 3.97 22.76 9.25
CA GLY A 105 2.96 23.77 9.58
C GLY A 105 3.28 24.47 10.90
N PHE A 106 3.59 23.70 11.94
CA PHE A 106 3.99 24.24 13.25
C PHE A 106 5.30 25.06 13.18
N MET A 107 6.29 24.58 12.45
CA MET A 107 7.54 25.33 12.21
C MET A 107 7.23 26.70 11.57
N GLY A 108 6.27 26.76 10.68
CA GLY A 108 5.79 28.02 10.09
C GLY A 108 5.21 29.00 11.11
N THR A 109 4.58 28.52 12.21
CA THR A 109 4.11 29.41 13.27
C THR A 109 5.27 30.02 14.03
N VAL A 110 6.30 29.24 14.34
CA VAL A 110 7.49 29.73 15.02
C VAL A 110 8.20 30.80 14.18
N ILE A 111 8.41 30.52 12.88
CA ILE A 111 9.03 31.48 11.95
C ILE A 111 8.19 32.77 11.84
N GLY A 112 6.88 32.65 11.69
CA GLY A 112 5.98 33.81 11.59
C GLY A 112 5.94 34.67 12.85
N MET A 113 6.07 34.07 14.03
CA MET A 113 6.18 34.81 15.29
C MET A 113 7.54 35.50 15.46
N ILE A 114 8.64 34.84 15.06
CA ILE A 114 9.99 35.45 15.07
C ILE A 114 9.98 36.70 14.18
N ASP A 115 9.49 36.60 12.93
CA ASP A 115 9.40 37.73 12.00
C ASP A 115 8.55 38.90 12.57
N ALA A 116 7.48 38.59 13.31
CA ALA A 116 6.66 39.60 13.97
C ALA A 116 7.43 40.33 15.10
N PHE A 117 8.18 39.60 15.91
CA PHE A 117 8.97 40.19 17.00
C PHE A 117 10.17 40.98 16.48
N ASP A 118 10.83 40.51 15.42
CA ASP A 118 11.93 41.24 14.77
C ASP A 118 11.46 42.62 14.26
N LYS A 119 10.28 42.67 13.63
CA LYS A 119 9.68 43.92 13.17
C LYS A 119 9.32 44.88 14.29
N ILE A 120 8.86 44.37 15.44
CA ILE A 120 8.60 45.19 16.64
C ILE A 120 9.93 45.78 17.17
N GLN A 121 11.00 44.99 17.20
CA GLN A 121 12.30 45.42 17.63
C GLN A 121 12.88 46.53 16.73
N GLU A 122 12.77 46.38 15.42
CA GLU A 122 13.22 47.35 14.43
C GLU A 122 12.45 48.71 14.51
N GLN A 123 11.14 48.65 14.73
CA GLN A 123 10.29 49.86 14.78
C GLN A 123 10.31 50.56 16.13
N GLY A 124 10.74 49.88 17.19
CA GLY A 124 10.79 50.41 18.56
C GLY A 124 9.43 50.67 19.20
N ASP A 125 8.35 50.28 18.53
CA ASP A 125 6.96 50.42 19.03
C ASP A 125 6.12 49.17 18.68
N ILE A 126 5.15 48.85 19.57
CA ILE A 126 4.26 47.70 19.38
C ILE A 126 3.06 48.12 18.53
N SER A 127 3.17 47.93 17.24
CA SER A 127 2.01 48.11 16.33
C SER A 127 1.11 46.88 16.33
N PRO A 128 -0.19 47.00 16.72
CA PRO A 128 -1.15 45.89 16.68
C PRO A 128 -1.25 45.27 15.26
N THR A 129 -1.07 46.06 14.22
CA THR A 129 -1.15 45.60 12.82
C THR A 129 0.01 44.68 12.46
N VAL A 130 1.22 44.96 12.93
CA VAL A 130 2.42 44.13 12.69
C VAL A 130 2.26 42.78 13.38
N VAL A 131 1.86 42.80 14.65
CA VAL A 131 1.61 41.57 15.46
C VAL A 131 0.52 40.71 14.82
N ALA A 132 -0.60 41.31 14.45
CA ALA A 132 -1.71 40.60 13.79
C ALA A 132 -1.29 40.01 12.46
N GLY A 133 -0.42 40.68 11.67
CA GLY A 133 0.13 40.19 10.41
C GLY A 133 0.96 38.93 10.58
N GLY A 134 1.89 38.91 11.55
CA GLY A 134 2.73 37.75 11.86
C GLY A 134 1.92 36.55 12.35
N ILE A 135 0.96 36.78 13.28
CA ILE A 135 0.06 35.73 13.78
C ILE A 135 -0.79 35.15 12.63
N LYS A 136 -1.32 35.98 11.75
CA LYS A 136 -2.10 35.51 10.58
C LYS A 136 -1.29 34.56 9.71
N ILE A 137 -0.05 34.91 9.37
CA ILE A 137 0.82 34.06 8.54
C ILE A 137 1.10 32.74 9.28
N ALA A 138 1.43 32.81 10.54
CA ALA A 138 1.67 31.66 11.41
C ALA A 138 0.46 30.68 11.41
N LEU A 139 -0.73 31.15 11.62
CA LEU A 139 -1.95 30.32 11.62
C LEU A 139 -2.25 29.70 10.25
N ILE A 140 -2.04 30.43 9.15
CA ILE A 140 -2.25 29.93 7.80
C ILE A 140 -1.31 28.78 7.48
N THR A 141 -0.06 28.84 7.89
CA THR A 141 0.92 27.76 7.65
C THR A 141 0.53 26.47 8.38
N THR A 142 0.06 26.57 9.63
CA THR A 142 -0.42 25.41 10.38
C THR A 142 -1.66 24.78 9.76
N VAL A 143 -2.67 25.58 9.41
CA VAL A 143 -3.88 25.07 8.74
C VAL A 143 -3.52 24.38 7.44
N THR A 144 -2.60 24.93 6.65
CA THR A 144 -2.17 24.32 5.41
C THR A 144 -1.46 22.97 5.63
N GLY A 145 -0.60 22.86 6.65
CA GLY A 145 0.06 21.61 7.02
C GLY A 145 -0.94 20.53 7.44
N LEU A 146 -1.91 20.89 8.27
CA LEU A 146 -2.98 19.99 8.73
C LEU A 146 -3.87 19.51 7.58
N MET A 147 -4.28 20.41 6.66
CA MET A 147 -5.07 20.00 5.48
C MET A 147 -4.35 18.94 4.65
N VAL A 148 -3.06 19.12 4.42
CA VAL A 148 -2.25 18.13 3.66
C VAL A 148 -2.22 16.79 4.38
N ALA A 149 -1.99 16.78 5.70
CA ALA A 149 -1.95 15.57 6.50
C ALA A 149 -3.28 14.82 6.47
N ILE A 150 -4.40 15.53 6.63
CA ILE A 150 -5.75 14.94 6.60
C ILE A 150 -6.04 14.26 5.27
N ILE A 151 -5.74 14.93 4.15
CA ILE A 151 -5.97 14.36 2.82
C ILE A 151 -5.14 13.10 2.63
N LEU A 152 -3.84 13.14 2.96
CA LEU A 152 -2.97 11.97 2.83
C LEU A 152 -3.37 10.83 3.77
N GLN A 153 -3.87 11.12 4.99
CA GLN A 153 -4.35 10.13 5.93
C GLN A 153 -5.56 9.35 5.41
N ILE A 154 -6.48 10.03 4.71
CA ILE A 154 -7.64 9.38 4.08
C ILE A 154 -7.16 8.39 3.00
N PHE A 155 -6.24 8.82 2.13
CA PHE A 155 -5.67 7.93 1.12
C PHE A 155 -4.90 6.76 1.75
N TYR A 156 -4.11 7.00 2.78
CA TYR A 156 -3.36 5.98 3.48
C TYR A 156 -4.27 4.88 4.05
N ASN A 157 -5.32 5.26 4.76
CA ASN A 157 -6.27 4.31 5.33
C ASN A 157 -7.01 3.52 4.24
N TYR A 158 -7.37 4.15 3.12
CA TYR A 158 -7.95 3.46 1.98
C TYR A 158 -6.98 2.42 1.40
N LEU A 159 -5.71 2.78 1.21
CA LEU A 159 -4.67 1.88 0.68
C LEU A 159 -4.44 0.68 1.60
N VAL A 160 -4.33 0.91 2.92
CA VAL A 160 -4.17 -0.17 3.92
C VAL A 160 -5.36 -1.13 3.83
N SER A 161 -6.59 -0.63 3.85
CA SER A 161 -7.80 -1.46 3.74
C SER A 161 -7.85 -2.28 2.43
N GLN A 162 -7.38 -1.73 1.31
CA GLN A 162 -7.30 -2.47 0.05
C GLN A 162 -6.23 -3.57 0.10
N ILE A 163 -5.07 -3.29 0.70
CA ILE A 163 -4.00 -4.28 0.87
C ILE A 163 -4.47 -5.42 1.74
N ASP A 164 -5.08 -5.14 2.89
CA ASP A 164 -5.63 -6.15 3.79
C ASP A 164 -6.63 -7.06 3.06
N GLY A 165 -7.51 -6.47 2.25
CA GLY A 165 -8.45 -7.22 1.43
C GLY A 165 -7.78 -8.12 0.38
N ILE A 166 -6.67 -7.70 -0.23
CA ILE A 166 -5.90 -8.52 -1.17
C ILE A 166 -5.16 -9.63 -0.42
N VAL A 167 -4.55 -9.33 0.73
CA VAL A 167 -3.82 -10.31 1.57
C VAL A 167 -4.76 -11.41 2.03
N ASN A 168 -5.94 -11.09 2.54
CA ASN A 168 -6.94 -12.09 2.94
C ASN A 168 -7.31 -13.01 1.76
N LYS A 169 -7.50 -12.46 0.56
CA LYS A 169 -7.76 -13.27 -0.65
C LYS A 169 -6.57 -14.15 -1.04
N MET A 170 -5.34 -13.67 -0.82
CA MET A 170 -4.13 -14.46 -1.06
C MET A 170 -4.05 -15.65 -0.09
N GLU A 171 -4.36 -15.45 1.18
CA GLU A 171 -4.37 -16.49 2.21
C GLU A 171 -5.44 -17.56 1.91
N ASP A 172 -6.69 -17.15 1.68
CA ASP A 172 -7.79 -18.05 1.34
C ASP A 172 -7.50 -18.87 0.07
N ALA A 173 -6.96 -18.20 -0.95
CA ALA A 173 -6.60 -18.87 -2.20
C ALA A 173 -5.42 -19.84 -2.00
N SER A 174 -4.47 -19.53 -1.13
CA SER A 174 -3.33 -20.38 -0.81
C SER A 174 -3.78 -21.69 -0.18
N ILE A 175 -4.71 -21.65 0.76
CA ILE A 175 -5.32 -22.84 1.37
C ILE A 175 -6.02 -23.68 0.29
N SER A 176 -6.82 -23.02 -0.56
CA SER A 176 -7.55 -23.69 -1.64
C SER A 176 -6.63 -24.39 -2.64
N LEU A 177 -5.47 -23.78 -2.96
CA LEU A 177 -4.47 -24.41 -3.83
C LEU A 177 -3.89 -25.69 -3.22
N VAL A 178 -3.52 -25.65 -1.94
CA VAL A 178 -2.99 -26.81 -1.22
C VAL A 178 -4.00 -27.93 -1.21
N ASP A 179 -5.29 -27.65 -0.91
CA ASP A 179 -6.37 -28.62 -0.92
C ASP A 179 -6.57 -29.25 -2.31
N MET A 180 -6.51 -28.44 -3.37
CA MET A 180 -6.61 -28.94 -4.76
C MET A 180 -5.46 -29.90 -5.11
N LEU A 181 -4.23 -29.57 -4.70
CA LEU A 181 -3.07 -30.43 -4.93
C LEU A 181 -3.13 -31.74 -4.15
N VAL A 182 -3.58 -31.70 -2.89
CA VAL A 182 -3.83 -32.92 -2.11
C VAL A 182 -4.84 -33.83 -2.79
N LYS A 183 -5.97 -33.28 -3.24
CA LYS A 183 -7.01 -34.04 -3.98
C LYS A 183 -6.46 -34.60 -5.31
N HIS A 184 -5.64 -33.84 -6.01
CA HIS A 184 -5.04 -34.27 -7.28
C HIS A 184 -4.05 -35.44 -7.06
N ASN A 185 -3.22 -35.38 -6.00
CA ASN A 185 -2.27 -36.45 -5.64
C ASN A 185 -2.95 -37.71 -5.15
N LEU A 186 -4.10 -37.61 -4.49
CA LEU A 186 -4.90 -38.78 -4.04
C LEU A 186 -5.61 -39.51 -5.19
N LYS A 187 -5.76 -38.87 -6.35
CA LYS A 187 -6.38 -39.46 -7.56
C LYS A 187 -5.38 -40.18 -8.48
N LYS A 188 -4.08 -40.04 -8.22
CA LYS A 188 -3.00 -40.75 -8.92
C LYS A 188 -2.59 -42.02 -8.16
#